data_c225fe09c08d84c8f1bd12ee3633aa48
#
_entry.id   c225fe09c08d84c8f1bd12ee3633aa48
#
_cell.length_a   1.000
_cell.length_b   1.000
_cell.length_c   1.000
_cell.angle_alpha   90.00
_cell.angle_beta   90.00
_cell.angle_gamma   90.00
#
_symmetry.space_group_name_H-M   'P 1'
#
loop_
_entity.id
_entity.type
_entity.pdbx_description
1 polymer ?
#
loop_
_entity_poly.entity_id
_entity_poly.type
_entity_poly.pdbx_seq_one_letter_code
_entity_poly.pdbx_strand_id
1 'polypeptide(L)'
;MLGRKGGRTLEQAKPVTTEPKPFALPQPYSNMRRVYAYLLHKRHIGREVVLCFTHEKLLYEDEHHNCVFVGMDGDIAKHAHLRSTNSDGKVFRMNVEGSESAHSFHKDGMDKSLYVFEAPIDLLSHITLYPYGWQEHSYVACCGTSAQPVLERLRQNPRLDTVYLCLDNDDAGNDACERMTETLEEMNFEVQRLCPQHKDWNDDLCAKFEKKEKAT
;
A
#
# COMPACT_ATOMS: atom_id res chain seq x y z
N MET A 1 69.38 -0.42 -1.20
CA MET A 1 68.50 -0.49 -0.03
C MET A 1 67.05 -0.44 -0.49
N LEU A 2 66.40 -1.58 -0.45
CA LEU A 2 65.02 -1.75 -0.94
C LEU A 2 64.02 -1.50 0.18
N GLY A 3 63.16 -0.48 0.02
CA GLY A 3 62.11 -0.16 0.97
C GLY A 3 60.90 -1.10 0.81
N ARG A 4 60.55 -1.82 1.87
CA ARG A 4 59.34 -2.65 1.98
C ARG A 4 58.08 -1.79 2.00
N LYS A 5 57.19 -1.95 1.01
CA LYS A 5 55.80 -1.45 1.07
C LYS A 5 54.98 -2.40 1.93
N GLY A 6 54.46 -1.90 3.05
CA GLY A 6 53.52 -2.61 3.90
C GLY A 6 52.15 -2.71 3.20
N GLY A 7 51.73 -3.94 2.90
CA GLY A 7 50.34 -4.20 2.45
C GLY A 7 49.38 -4.05 3.61
N ARG A 8 48.36 -3.18 3.45
CA ARG A 8 47.17 -3.13 4.35
C ARG A 8 46.27 -4.31 3.98
N THR A 9 46.16 -5.25 4.89
CA THR A 9 45.14 -6.31 4.80
C THR A 9 43.77 -5.67 5.09
N LEU A 10 42.90 -5.69 4.09
CA LEU A 10 41.50 -5.34 4.29
C LEU A 10 40.85 -6.49 5.06
N GLU A 11 40.49 -6.24 6.34
CA GLU A 11 39.63 -7.15 7.08
C GLU A 11 38.28 -7.16 6.41
N GLN A 12 37.86 -8.32 5.90
CA GLN A 12 36.51 -8.56 5.39
C GLN A 12 35.56 -8.51 6.59
N ALA A 13 34.68 -7.50 6.60
CA ALA A 13 33.60 -7.43 7.57
C ALA A 13 32.74 -8.70 7.47
N LYS A 14 32.63 -9.45 8.55
CA LYS A 14 31.75 -10.61 8.63
C LYS A 14 30.31 -10.15 8.36
N PRO A 15 29.53 -10.89 7.53
CA PRO A 15 28.11 -10.58 7.37
C PRO A 15 27.43 -10.75 8.73
N VAL A 16 26.84 -9.66 9.22
CA VAL A 16 25.99 -9.70 10.41
C VAL A 16 24.70 -10.38 9.98
N THR A 17 24.57 -11.66 10.23
CA THR A 17 23.31 -12.40 10.13
C THR A 17 22.45 -11.98 11.32
N THR A 18 21.71 -10.88 11.19
CA THR A 18 20.62 -10.56 12.11
C THR A 18 19.49 -11.54 11.83
N GLU A 19 19.13 -12.36 12.81
CA GLU A 19 17.88 -13.14 12.72
C GLU A 19 16.73 -12.19 12.43
N PRO A 20 15.79 -12.55 11.51
CA PRO A 20 14.64 -11.72 11.21
C PRO A 20 13.85 -11.47 12.50
N LYS A 21 13.61 -10.22 12.84
CA LYS A 21 12.76 -9.90 13.99
C LYS A 21 11.34 -10.39 13.72
N PRO A 22 10.68 -10.98 14.71
CA PRO A 22 9.28 -11.38 14.56
C PRO A 22 8.42 -10.15 14.30
N PHE A 23 7.43 -10.28 13.39
CA PHE A 23 6.46 -9.23 13.12
C PHE A 23 5.67 -8.87 14.37
N ALA A 24 5.53 -7.57 14.63
CA ALA A 24 4.65 -7.04 15.67
C ALA A 24 4.00 -5.74 15.17
N LEU A 25 2.69 -5.61 15.41
CA LEU A 25 1.99 -4.37 15.10
C LEU A 25 2.50 -3.21 15.96
N PRO A 26 2.67 -2.00 15.40
CA PRO A 26 2.93 -0.79 16.16
C PRO A 26 1.86 -0.56 17.23
N GLN A 27 2.26 -0.02 18.39
CA GLN A 27 1.33 0.24 19.47
C GLN A 27 0.31 1.31 19.04
N PRO A 28 -1.00 1.05 19.22
CA PRO A 28 -2.03 2.01 18.85
C PRO A 28 -2.01 3.20 19.83
N TYR A 29 -2.22 4.39 19.26
CA TYR A 29 -2.47 5.59 20.06
C TYR A 29 -3.91 5.59 20.62
N SER A 30 -4.16 6.39 21.65
CA SER A 30 -5.45 6.45 22.34
C SER A 30 -6.61 7.03 21.50
N ASN A 31 -6.31 7.69 20.38
CA ASN A 31 -7.28 8.26 19.45
C ASN A 31 -6.68 8.36 18.04
N MET A 32 -7.51 8.77 17.06
CA MET A 32 -7.13 8.85 15.63
C MET A 32 -7.16 10.28 15.07
N ARG A 33 -6.99 11.29 15.91
CA ARG A 33 -7.21 12.68 15.48
C ARG A 33 -6.27 13.13 14.37
N ARG A 34 -4.99 12.79 14.45
CA ARG A 34 -4.01 13.20 13.43
C ARG A 34 -4.19 12.42 12.14
N VAL A 35 -4.44 11.13 12.24
CA VAL A 35 -4.74 10.28 11.08
C VAL A 35 -6.01 10.75 10.39
N TYR A 36 -7.09 11.04 11.13
CA TYR A 36 -8.30 11.62 10.53
C TYR A 36 -8.04 12.98 9.87
N ALA A 37 -7.33 13.89 10.53
CA ALA A 37 -6.98 15.18 9.94
C ALA A 37 -6.18 15.01 8.65
N TYR A 38 -5.21 14.11 8.66
CA TYR A 38 -4.38 13.81 7.49
C TYR A 38 -5.19 13.21 6.33
N LEU A 39 -5.96 12.16 6.58
CA LEU A 39 -6.70 11.46 5.53
C LEU A 39 -7.87 12.29 4.97
N LEU A 40 -8.66 12.93 5.86
CA LEU A 40 -9.85 13.66 5.44
C LEU A 40 -9.54 15.04 4.85
N HIS A 41 -8.56 15.78 5.42
CA HIS A 41 -8.32 17.17 5.02
C HIS A 41 -7.12 17.35 4.10
N LYS A 42 -6.04 16.56 4.31
CA LYS A 42 -4.86 16.68 3.46
C LYS A 42 -4.91 15.77 2.23
N ARG A 43 -5.50 14.56 2.38
CA ARG A 43 -5.62 13.57 1.32
C ARG A 43 -7.00 13.54 0.68
N HIS A 44 -7.97 14.26 1.22
CA HIS A 44 -9.36 14.36 0.75
C HIS A 44 -10.10 13.02 0.64
N ILE A 45 -9.65 12.01 1.35
CA ILE A 45 -10.28 10.68 1.36
C ILE A 45 -11.65 10.78 2.03
N GLY A 46 -12.65 10.14 1.44
CA GLY A 46 -14.03 10.16 1.92
C GLY A 46 -14.15 9.63 3.35
N ARG A 47 -14.95 10.32 4.17
CA ARG A 47 -15.16 9.96 5.58
C ARG A 47 -15.64 8.51 5.75
N GLU A 48 -16.59 8.09 4.93
CA GLU A 48 -17.17 6.75 4.99
C GLU A 48 -16.14 5.66 4.72
N VAL A 49 -15.23 5.93 3.76
CA VAL A 49 -14.12 5.04 3.44
C VAL A 49 -13.20 4.89 4.66
N VAL A 50 -12.74 6.02 5.23
CA VAL A 50 -11.84 5.99 6.40
C VAL A 50 -12.50 5.26 7.58
N LEU A 51 -13.79 5.53 7.86
CA LEU A 51 -14.51 4.88 8.94
C LEU A 51 -14.66 3.38 8.74
N CYS A 52 -14.92 2.91 7.51
CA CYS A 52 -15.03 1.48 7.22
C CYS A 52 -13.74 0.74 7.59
N PHE A 53 -12.60 1.18 7.05
CA PHE A 53 -11.31 0.55 7.32
C PHE A 53 -10.88 0.67 8.80
N THR A 54 -11.29 1.73 9.49
CA THR A 54 -11.04 1.88 10.93
C THR A 54 -11.88 0.92 11.77
N HIS A 55 -13.16 0.76 11.46
CA HIS A 55 -14.04 -0.17 12.16
C HIS A 55 -13.62 -1.64 11.95
N GLU A 56 -13.12 -1.95 10.78
CA GLU A 56 -12.56 -3.27 10.45
C GLU A 56 -11.15 -3.48 11.06
N LYS A 57 -10.60 -2.50 11.77
CA LYS A 57 -9.25 -2.53 12.37
C LYS A 57 -8.11 -2.68 11.37
N LEU A 58 -8.36 -2.36 10.12
CA LEU A 58 -7.37 -2.35 9.04
C LEU A 58 -6.60 -1.03 8.97
N LEU A 59 -7.05 0.00 9.69
CA LEU A 59 -6.44 1.33 9.75
C LEU A 59 -6.51 1.89 11.17
N TYR A 60 -5.37 2.32 11.70
CA TYR A 60 -5.31 3.02 13.00
C TYR A 60 -4.15 4.02 13.09
N GLU A 61 -4.12 4.81 14.17
CA GLU A 61 -3.03 5.73 14.51
C GLU A 61 -2.08 5.07 15.51
N ASP A 62 -0.76 5.05 15.23
CA ASP A 62 0.22 4.56 16.17
C ASP A 62 0.64 5.63 17.21
N GLU A 63 1.44 5.24 18.22
CA GLU A 63 1.95 6.12 19.26
C GLU A 63 2.80 7.29 18.72
N HIS A 64 3.32 7.18 17.49
CA HIS A 64 4.07 8.21 16.78
C HIS A 64 3.19 9.02 15.81
N HIS A 65 1.87 8.82 15.87
CA HIS A 65 0.87 9.48 15.02
C HIS A 65 0.98 9.16 13.52
N ASN A 66 1.51 8.01 13.16
CA ASN A 66 1.48 7.54 11.79
C ASN A 66 0.17 6.83 11.47
N CYS A 67 -0.24 6.83 10.18
CA CYS A 67 -1.22 5.88 9.68
C CYS A 67 -0.58 4.48 9.66
N VAL A 68 -1.24 3.51 10.28
CA VAL A 68 -0.88 2.09 10.20
C VAL A 68 -1.95 1.39 9.37
N PHE A 69 -1.55 0.87 8.21
CA PHE A 69 -2.39 0.08 7.31
C PHE A 69 -2.05 -1.40 7.54
N VAL A 70 -3.02 -2.16 8.03
CA VAL A 70 -2.82 -3.55 8.48
C VAL A 70 -3.22 -4.51 7.38
N GLY A 71 -2.36 -5.48 7.11
CA GLY A 71 -2.65 -6.62 6.25
C GLY A 71 -2.85 -7.88 7.07
N MET A 72 -3.89 -8.63 6.73
CA MET A 72 -4.39 -9.75 7.51
C MET A 72 -4.21 -11.09 6.77
N ASP A 73 -4.11 -12.17 7.54
CA ASP A 73 -4.33 -13.55 7.08
C ASP A 73 -5.40 -14.16 7.97
N GLY A 74 -6.63 -14.21 7.47
CA GLY A 74 -7.80 -14.44 8.32
C GLY A 74 -7.88 -13.39 9.44
N ASP A 75 -7.89 -13.82 10.68
CA ASP A 75 -7.94 -12.93 11.86
C ASP A 75 -6.55 -12.52 12.39
N ILE A 76 -5.47 -12.94 11.72
CA ILE A 76 -4.10 -12.69 12.17
C ILE A 76 -3.47 -11.58 11.36
N ALA A 77 -2.96 -10.53 12.03
CA ALA A 77 -2.18 -9.50 11.38
C ALA A 77 -0.80 -10.06 10.96
N LYS A 78 -0.44 -9.92 9.69
CA LYS A 78 0.78 -10.43 9.07
C LYS A 78 1.64 -9.34 8.44
N HIS A 79 1.05 -8.19 8.18
CA HIS A 79 1.72 -7.07 7.54
C HIS A 79 1.23 -5.75 8.12
N ALA A 80 2.10 -4.75 8.16
CA ALA A 80 1.69 -3.38 8.41
C ALA A 80 2.54 -2.41 7.58
N HIS A 81 1.86 -1.44 6.95
CA HIS A 81 2.48 -0.35 6.23
C HIS A 81 2.28 0.95 6.98
N LEU A 82 3.37 1.69 7.23
CA LEU A 82 3.37 2.97 7.92
C LEU A 82 3.41 4.12 6.93
N ARG A 83 2.59 5.14 7.19
CA ARG A 83 2.65 6.42 6.50
C ARG A 83 2.67 7.56 7.51
N SER A 84 3.72 8.37 7.46
CA SER A 84 3.82 9.58 8.28
C SER A 84 2.68 10.55 7.97
N THR A 85 2.05 11.10 9.01
CA THR A 85 1.06 12.18 8.90
C THR A 85 1.68 13.57 8.91
N ASN A 86 3.00 13.69 9.18
CA ASN A 86 3.70 14.97 9.29
C ASN A 86 3.69 15.73 7.96
N SER A 87 3.42 17.05 8.05
CA SER A 87 3.51 17.99 6.94
C SER A 87 4.89 18.64 6.86
N ASP A 88 5.46 18.90 8.03
CA ASP A 88 6.69 19.68 8.21
C ASP A 88 7.76 18.78 8.83
N GLY A 89 8.47 18.03 8.02
CA GLY A 89 9.49 17.13 8.49
C GLY A 89 9.73 15.96 7.56
N LYS A 90 10.39 14.91 8.06
CA LYS A 90 10.67 13.73 7.26
C LYS A 90 9.38 12.95 6.99
N VAL A 91 8.84 13.12 5.79
CA VAL A 91 7.75 12.27 5.29
C VAL A 91 8.35 10.91 4.91
N PHE A 92 7.78 9.84 5.43
CA PHE A 92 8.20 8.48 5.09
C PHE A 92 7.01 7.54 4.85
N ARG A 93 7.29 6.49 4.12
CA ARG A 93 6.46 5.30 3.98
C ARG A 93 7.36 4.09 4.14
N MET A 94 6.93 3.07 4.88
CA MET A 94 7.71 1.85 5.08
C MET A 94 6.85 0.70 5.58
N ASN A 95 7.26 -0.51 5.26
CA ASN A 95 6.67 -1.69 5.89
C ASN A 95 7.32 -1.92 7.25
N VAL A 96 6.54 -2.38 8.22
CA VAL A 96 7.04 -2.79 9.54
C VAL A 96 7.95 -4.00 9.37
N GLU A 97 9.05 -4.03 10.11
CA GLU A 97 10.01 -5.14 10.07
C GLU A 97 9.32 -6.47 10.41
N GLY A 98 9.62 -7.52 9.67
CA GLY A 98 8.98 -8.82 9.83
C GLY A 98 7.64 -8.97 9.13
N SER A 99 7.14 -7.92 8.44
CA SER A 99 5.91 -8.01 7.63
C SER A 99 6.03 -9.03 6.50
N GLU A 100 4.98 -9.84 6.33
CA GLU A 100 4.84 -10.77 5.20
C GLU A 100 4.18 -10.04 4.02
N SER A 101 4.92 -9.76 2.95
CA SER A 101 4.44 -8.97 1.80
C SER A 101 3.20 -9.56 1.13
N ALA A 102 3.06 -10.89 1.11
CA ALA A 102 1.91 -11.57 0.54
C ALA A 102 0.57 -11.14 1.18
N HIS A 103 0.60 -10.76 2.45
CA HIS A 103 -0.56 -10.32 3.22
C HIS A 103 -0.63 -8.81 3.38
N SER A 104 -0.21 -8.01 2.38
CA SER A 104 -0.27 -6.56 2.46
C SER A 104 -1.69 -6.03 2.63
N PHE A 105 -1.82 -4.72 2.85
CA PHE A 105 -3.12 -4.07 3.09
C PHE A 105 -4.15 -4.38 2.02
N HIS A 106 -5.28 -4.97 2.40
CA HIS A 106 -6.33 -5.40 1.49
C HIS A 106 -7.72 -5.37 2.15
N LYS A 107 -8.75 -5.48 1.33
CA LYS A 107 -10.14 -5.70 1.72
C LYS A 107 -10.78 -6.65 0.72
N ASP A 108 -11.40 -7.71 1.20
CA ASP A 108 -12.12 -8.65 0.34
C ASP A 108 -13.57 -8.20 0.15
N GLY A 109 -14.05 -8.33 -1.08
CA GLY A 109 -15.42 -8.12 -1.50
C GLY A 109 -16.14 -9.41 -1.90
N MET A 110 -17.36 -9.27 -2.42
CA MET A 110 -18.21 -10.41 -2.76
C MET A 110 -18.28 -10.69 -4.26
N ASP A 111 -17.89 -9.76 -5.11
CA ASP A 111 -17.86 -9.92 -6.57
C ASP A 111 -16.58 -10.62 -7.05
N LYS A 112 -16.34 -10.56 -8.36
CA LYS A 112 -15.23 -11.25 -9.02
C LYS A 112 -14.02 -10.35 -9.33
N SER A 113 -14.07 -9.10 -8.89
CA SER A 113 -13.12 -8.06 -9.27
C SER A 113 -12.09 -7.81 -8.17
N LEU A 114 -10.81 -7.77 -8.55
CA LEU A 114 -9.70 -7.36 -7.70
C LEU A 114 -9.06 -6.08 -8.23
N TYR A 115 -9.09 -5.01 -7.44
CA TYR A 115 -8.42 -3.75 -7.76
C TYR A 115 -7.06 -3.68 -7.03
N VAL A 116 -5.99 -3.43 -7.78
CA VAL A 116 -4.59 -3.51 -7.33
C VAL A 116 -3.94 -2.14 -7.35
N PHE A 117 -3.37 -1.70 -6.24
CA PHE A 117 -2.74 -0.39 -6.06
C PHE A 117 -1.29 -0.51 -5.58
N GLU A 118 -0.47 0.51 -5.84
CA GLU A 118 0.88 0.56 -5.29
C GLU A 118 0.87 0.86 -3.78
N ALA A 119 0.02 1.80 -3.33
CA ALA A 119 -0.02 2.20 -1.93
C ALA A 119 -1.46 2.27 -1.36
N PRO A 120 -1.62 2.11 -0.03
CA PRO A 120 -2.93 2.20 0.63
C PRO A 120 -3.66 3.54 0.42
N ILE A 121 -2.93 4.65 0.33
CA ILE A 121 -3.52 5.97 0.09
C ILE A 121 -4.22 6.01 -1.27
N ASP A 122 -3.63 5.41 -2.31
CA ASP A 122 -4.19 5.37 -3.66
C ASP A 122 -5.42 4.48 -3.73
N LEU A 123 -5.41 3.34 -3.03
CA LEU A 123 -6.58 2.48 -2.85
C LEU A 123 -7.75 3.26 -2.23
N LEU A 124 -7.54 3.95 -1.11
CA LEU A 124 -8.59 4.72 -0.45
C LEU A 124 -9.06 5.91 -1.31
N SER A 125 -8.14 6.52 -2.07
CA SER A 125 -8.45 7.63 -2.98
C SER A 125 -9.30 7.17 -4.16
N HIS A 126 -8.97 6.02 -4.76
CA HIS A 126 -9.77 5.43 -5.83
C HIS A 126 -11.19 5.11 -5.37
N ILE A 127 -11.36 4.48 -4.21
CA ILE A 127 -12.70 4.23 -3.63
C ILE A 127 -13.46 5.55 -3.44
N THR A 128 -12.79 6.62 -3.00
CA THR A 128 -13.40 7.94 -2.81
C THR A 128 -13.82 8.59 -4.13
N LEU A 129 -13.05 8.38 -5.20
CA LEU A 129 -13.36 8.87 -6.55
C LEU A 129 -14.55 8.13 -7.16
N TYR A 130 -14.66 6.82 -6.89
CA TYR A 130 -15.64 5.89 -7.46
C TYR A 130 -16.42 5.16 -6.35
N PRO A 131 -17.31 5.87 -5.63
CA PRO A 131 -17.94 5.35 -4.40
C PRO A 131 -19.09 4.36 -4.64
N TYR A 132 -19.54 4.15 -5.87
CA TYR A 132 -20.69 3.27 -6.13
C TYR A 132 -20.26 1.80 -6.16
N GLY A 133 -20.88 0.98 -5.29
CA GLY A 133 -20.67 -0.46 -5.25
C GLY A 133 -19.29 -0.89 -4.73
N TRP A 134 -18.48 0.02 -4.20
CA TRP A 134 -17.10 -0.29 -3.80
C TRP A 134 -16.99 -1.40 -2.74
N GLN A 135 -18.01 -1.57 -1.89
CA GLN A 135 -18.01 -2.63 -0.88
C GLN A 135 -18.10 -4.04 -1.46
N GLU A 136 -18.58 -4.16 -2.70
CA GLU A 136 -18.69 -5.44 -3.39
C GLU A 136 -17.35 -5.93 -4.00
N HIS A 137 -16.42 -5.00 -4.28
CA HIS A 137 -15.14 -5.31 -4.91
C HIS A 137 -14.07 -5.69 -3.90
N SER A 138 -13.09 -6.47 -4.36
CA SER A 138 -11.88 -6.75 -3.60
C SER A 138 -10.77 -5.76 -3.96
N TYR A 139 -9.95 -5.40 -2.98
CA TYR A 139 -8.88 -4.40 -3.11
C TYR A 139 -7.60 -4.89 -2.46
N VAL A 140 -6.46 -4.58 -3.07
CA VAL A 140 -5.14 -4.82 -2.48
C VAL A 140 -4.19 -3.68 -2.81
N ALA A 141 -3.41 -3.22 -1.82
CA ALA A 141 -2.28 -2.34 -2.01
C ALA A 141 -0.98 -3.12 -1.81
N CYS A 142 -0.16 -3.20 -2.84
CA CYS A 142 1.08 -3.99 -2.83
C CYS A 142 2.13 -3.43 -1.84
N CYS A 143 2.00 -2.16 -1.42
CA CYS A 143 3.00 -1.44 -0.62
C CYS A 143 4.38 -1.44 -1.29
N GLY A 144 4.38 -1.35 -2.62
CA GLY A 144 5.47 -1.43 -3.57
C GLY A 144 4.98 -1.98 -4.92
N THR A 145 5.88 -2.56 -5.71
CA THR A 145 5.60 -3.07 -7.06
C THR A 145 5.64 -4.60 -7.19
N SER A 146 5.61 -5.33 -6.06
CA SER A 146 5.62 -6.80 -6.04
C SER A 146 4.23 -7.37 -6.34
N ALA A 147 4.17 -8.42 -7.17
CA ALA A 147 2.92 -9.14 -7.45
C ALA A 147 2.49 -10.11 -6.32
N GLN A 148 3.34 -10.37 -5.32
CA GLN A 148 3.03 -11.35 -4.27
C GLN A 148 1.67 -11.13 -3.58
N PRO A 149 1.28 -9.89 -3.19
CA PRO A 149 -0.02 -9.65 -2.57
C PRO A 149 -1.18 -10.00 -3.50
N VAL A 150 -1.06 -9.71 -4.79
CA VAL A 150 -2.08 -10.01 -5.81
C VAL A 150 -2.26 -11.52 -5.91
N LEU A 151 -1.17 -12.27 -6.10
CA LEU A 151 -1.19 -13.72 -6.23
C LEU A 151 -1.80 -14.39 -4.98
N GLU A 152 -1.51 -13.87 -3.80
CA GLU A 152 -2.07 -14.38 -2.56
C GLU A 152 -3.59 -14.13 -2.46
N ARG A 153 -4.09 -12.93 -2.86
CA ARG A 153 -5.54 -12.68 -2.92
C ARG A 153 -6.25 -13.61 -3.89
N LEU A 154 -5.69 -13.81 -5.09
CA LEU A 154 -6.24 -14.73 -6.08
C LEU A 154 -6.26 -16.17 -5.59
N ARG A 155 -5.20 -16.60 -4.88
CA ARG A 155 -5.13 -17.94 -4.26
C ARG A 155 -6.18 -18.14 -3.16
N GLN A 156 -6.41 -17.11 -2.31
CA GLN A 156 -7.35 -17.19 -1.18
C GLN A 156 -8.81 -17.05 -1.62
N ASN A 157 -9.08 -16.29 -2.69
CA ASN A 157 -10.42 -16.08 -3.20
C ASN A 157 -10.57 -16.60 -4.64
N PRO A 158 -10.93 -17.88 -4.84
CA PRO A 158 -11.06 -18.49 -6.17
C PRO A 158 -12.26 -17.98 -6.99
N ARG A 159 -13.07 -17.05 -6.45
CA ARG A 159 -14.15 -16.39 -7.19
C ARG A 159 -13.64 -15.24 -8.05
N LEU A 160 -12.46 -14.70 -7.74
CA LEU A 160 -11.86 -13.62 -8.50
C LEU A 160 -11.45 -14.13 -9.89
N ASP A 161 -11.87 -13.42 -10.92
CA ASP A 161 -11.54 -13.73 -12.33
C ASP A 161 -11.05 -12.51 -13.11
N THR A 162 -11.31 -11.30 -12.62
CA THR A 162 -10.93 -10.04 -13.26
C THR A 162 -10.04 -9.21 -12.35
N VAL A 163 -8.89 -8.77 -12.86
CA VAL A 163 -7.91 -7.96 -12.11
C VAL A 163 -7.76 -6.59 -12.77
N TYR A 164 -8.03 -5.54 -12.01
CA TYR A 164 -7.82 -4.15 -12.41
C TYR A 164 -6.50 -3.64 -11.83
N LEU A 165 -5.50 -3.44 -12.68
CA LEU A 165 -4.20 -2.88 -12.29
C LEU A 165 -4.30 -1.35 -12.25
N CYS A 166 -4.32 -0.80 -11.05
CA CYS A 166 -4.47 0.62 -10.73
C CYS A 166 -3.19 1.22 -10.15
N LEU A 167 -2.01 0.77 -10.62
CA LEU A 167 -0.72 1.26 -10.13
C LEU A 167 -0.44 2.69 -10.63
N ASP A 168 0.57 3.34 -10.06
CA ASP A 168 0.95 4.72 -10.37
C ASP A 168 1.23 4.91 -11.88
N ASN A 169 1.00 6.13 -12.37
CA ASN A 169 1.25 6.54 -13.75
C ASN A 169 2.67 7.11 -13.88
N ASP A 170 3.66 6.29 -13.54
CA ASP A 170 5.07 6.57 -13.75
C ASP A 170 5.78 5.33 -14.33
N ASP A 171 7.06 5.44 -14.66
CA ASP A 171 7.81 4.38 -15.34
C ASP A 171 7.80 3.08 -14.49
N ALA A 172 7.98 3.18 -13.17
CA ALA A 172 8.01 2.02 -12.28
C ALA A 172 6.64 1.31 -12.19
N GLY A 173 5.55 2.09 -12.11
CA GLY A 173 4.18 1.58 -12.11
C GLY A 173 3.80 0.94 -13.43
N ASN A 174 4.21 1.54 -14.56
CA ASN A 174 3.96 1.00 -15.90
C ASN A 174 4.72 -0.33 -16.12
N ASP A 175 6.02 -0.38 -15.79
CA ASP A 175 6.82 -1.61 -15.85
C ASP A 175 6.24 -2.72 -14.95
N ALA A 176 5.73 -2.35 -13.76
CA ALA A 176 5.09 -3.32 -12.87
C ALA A 176 3.78 -3.84 -13.45
N CYS A 177 2.96 -2.97 -14.09
CA CYS A 177 1.74 -3.39 -14.77
C CYS A 177 2.02 -4.37 -15.90
N GLU A 178 3.00 -4.12 -16.75
CA GLU A 178 3.37 -5.02 -17.84
C GLU A 178 3.73 -6.41 -17.30
N ARG A 179 4.64 -6.49 -16.33
CA ARG A 179 5.03 -7.77 -15.71
C ARG A 179 3.86 -8.49 -15.03
N MET A 180 2.99 -7.75 -14.33
CA MET A 180 1.82 -8.36 -13.68
C MET A 180 0.81 -8.86 -14.71
N THR A 181 0.59 -8.12 -15.79
CA THR A 181 -0.31 -8.51 -16.88
C THR A 181 0.13 -9.83 -17.49
N GLU A 182 1.40 -9.94 -17.90
CA GLU A 182 1.95 -11.18 -18.45
C GLU A 182 1.72 -12.38 -17.51
N THR A 183 2.08 -12.21 -16.23
CA THR A 183 1.94 -13.29 -15.23
C THR A 183 0.48 -13.70 -15.02
N LEU A 184 -0.45 -12.75 -14.95
CA LEU A 184 -1.85 -13.01 -14.63
C LEU A 184 -2.61 -13.57 -15.86
N GLU A 185 -2.30 -13.12 -17.06
CA GLU A 185 -2.85 -13.67 -18.30
C GLU A 185 -2.41 -15.12 -18.54
N GLU A 186 -1.13 -15.46 -18.24
CA GLU A 186 -0.66 -16.85 -18.23
C GLU A 186 -1.43 -17.75 -17.25
N MET A 187 -1.96 -17.16 -16.17
CA MET A 187 -2.80 -17.84 -15.18
C MET A 187 -4.30 -17.82 -15.56
N ASN A 188 -4.67 -17.31 -16.75
CA ASN A 188 -6.02 -17.18 -17.30
C ASN A 188 -6.94 -16.21 -16.51
N PHE A 189 -6.39 -15.15 -15.91
CA PHE A 189 -7.19 -14.04 -15.41
C PHE A 189 -7.43 -12.98 -16.48
N GLU A 190 -8.62 -12.35 -16.44
CA GLU A 190 -8.86 -11.13 -17.23
C GLU A 190 -8.12 -9.97 -16.56
N VAL A 191 -7.28 -9.25 -17.30
CA VAL A 191 -6.49 -8.14 -16.76
C VAL A 191 -6.82 -6.84 -17.51
N GLN A 192 -7.08 -5.78 -16.75
CA GLN A 192 -7.33 -4.45 -17.29
C GLN A 192 -6.48 -3.41 -16.56
N ARG A 193 -5.86 -2.50 -17.32
CA ARG A 193 -5.15 -1.35 -16.75
C ARG A 193 -6.12 -0.19 -16.55
N LEU A 194 -6.23 0.30 -15.32
CA LEU A 194 -6.85 1.58 -14.99
C LEU A 194 -5.76 2.57 -14.58
N CYS A 195 -5.60 3.63 -15.36
CA CYS A 195 -4.52 4.59 -15.17
C CYS A 195 -5.07 5.89 -14.56
N PRO A 196 -4.46 6.44 -13.48
CA PRO A 196 -4.81 7.77 -13.02
C PRO A 196 -4.42 8.83 -14.05
N GLN A 197 -5.11 9.99 -14.05
CA GLN A 197 -4.82 11.10 -14.97
C GLN A 197 -3.54 11.84 -14.60
N HIS A 198 -3.25 11.94 -13.28
CA HIS A 198 -2.02 12.49 -12.73
C HIS A 198 -1.03 11.36 -12.42
N LYS A 199 -0.11 11.58 -11.50
CA LYS A 199 0.88 10.58 -11.12
C LYS A 199 0.25 9.40 -10.40
N ASP A 200 -0.65 9.65 -9.46
CA ASP A 200 -1.31 8.65 -8.63
C ASP A 200 -2.79 9.00 -8.39
N TRP A 201 -3.55 8.09 -7.80
CA TRP A 201 -4.98 8.28 -7.54
C TRP A 201 -5.27 9.35 -6.49
N ASN A 202 -4.33 9.61 -5.57
CA ASN A 202 -4.50 10.69 -4.61
C ASN A 202 -4.30 12.06 -5.26
N ASP A 203 -3.40 12.20 -6.21
CA ASP A 203 -3.23 13.41 -7.00
C ASP A 203 -4.50 13.70 -7.82
N ASP A 204 -5.15 12.69 -8.42
CA ASP A 204 -6.43 12.85 -9.11
C ASP A 204 -7.54 13.32 -8.16
N LEU A 205 -7.61 12.74 -6.97
CA LEU A 205 -8.60 13.12 -5.96
C LEU A 205 -8.38 14.57 -5.49
N CYS A 206 -7.15 14.95 -5.18
CA CYS A 206 -6.80 16.30 -4.77
C CYS A 206 -7.13 17.33 -5.87
N ALA A 207 -6.78 17.05 -7.12
CA ALA A 207 -7.10 17.91 -8.25
C ALA A 207 -8.61 18.11 -8.46
N LYS A 208 -9.42 17.08 -8.17
CA LYS A 208 -10.90 17.19 -8.21
C LYS A 208 -11.44 18.13 -7.14
N PHE A 209 -10.85 18.12 -5.93
CA PHE A 209 -11.24 19.01 -4.83
C PHE A 209 -10.85 20.46 -5.12
N GLU A 210 -9.62 20.72 -5.58
CA GLU A 210 -9.17 22.06 -5.93
C GLU A 210 -10.02 22.72 -7.03
N LYS A 211 -10.48 21.94 -8.02
CA LYS A 211 -11.38 22.44 -9.07
C LYS A 211 -12.75 22.83 -8.50
N LYS A 212 -13.27 22.10 -7.50
CA LYS A 212 -14.54 22.45 -6.84
C LYS A 212 -14.43 23.73 -6.01
N GLU A 213 -13.35 23.91 -5.24
CA GLU A 213 -13.12 25.12 -4.45
C GLU A 213 -12.99 26.38 -5.32
N LYS A 214 -12.39 26.28 -6.50
CA LYS A 214 -12.28 27.39 -7.46
C LYS A 214 -13.59 27.72 -8.19
N ALA A 215 -14.57 26.81 -8.17
CA ALA A 215 -15.87 26.96 -8.83
C ALA A 215 -16.98 27.47 -7.88
N THR A 216 -16.70 27.60 -6.58
CA THR A 216 -17.60 28.08 -5.53
C THR A 216 -17.21 29.47 -5.10
#